data_175596b7cdff143acf43d80bd1984ec9
#
_entry.id   175596b7cdff143acf43d80bd1984ec9
#
_cell.length_a   1.000
_cell.length_b   1.000
_cell.length_c   1.000
_cell.angle_alpha   90.00
_cell.angle_beta   90.00
_cell.angle_gamma   90.00
#
_symmetry.space_group_name_H-M   'P 1'
#
loop_
_entity.id
_entity.type
_entity.pdbx_description
1 polymer ?
#
loop_
_entity_poly.entity_id
_entity_poly.type
_entity_poly.pdbx_seq_one_letter_code
_entity_poly.pdbx_strand_id
1 'polypeptide(L)'
;PKFDLKTRSISGGEALIRWRDDGRIIPPDEYLAALSDEMLWELTIYGYRRVLREIVEHELIVTISFNIDPSSLTQPDFLDFIRRETNLWGVDPGQIMLEITESKELFDLEVSKSLLQEIRLQGFKISLDDFGSDHSNMLRIRELPLDEIKIDRSLCGNVINDDDARQISQTVISLANALNIPCIAEGIEDEDTLDALREMDCGYGQGFHLGLPVNVEQFACQQAKKTPTD
;
A
#
# COMPACT_ATOMS: atom_id res chain seq x y z
N PRO A 1 -2.98 -9.81 2.32
CA PRO A 1 -2.13 -9.66 3.51
C PRO A 1 -0.72 -9.21 3.13
N LYS A 2 -0.11 -8.35 3.96
CA LYS A 2 1.31 -7.99 3.96
C LYS A 2 2.01 -8.78 5.06
N PHE A 3 3.24 -9.21 4.82
CA PHE A 3 3.97 -10.08 5.74
C PHE A 3 5.34 -9.48 6.11
N ASP A 4 5.73 -9.66 7.35
CA ASP A 4 7.13 -9.59 7.75
C ASP A 4 7.85 -10.81 7.17
N LEU A 5 8.89 -10.57 6.34
CA LEU A 5 9.56 -11.65 5.61
C LEU A 5 10.43 -12.53 6.52
N LYS A 6 10.89 -12.01 7.65
CA LYS A 6 11.72 -12.73 8.61
C LYS A 6 10.89 -13.71 9.46
N THR A 7 9.74 -13.24 9.97
CA THR A 7 8.88 -14.03 10.87
C THR A 7 7.75 -14.74 10.14
N ARG A 8 7.45 -14.36 8.90
CA ARG A 8 6.28 -14.79 8.12
C ARG A 8 4.94 -14.46 8.82
N SER A 9 4.94 -13.50 9.72
CA SER A 9 3.71 -13.04 10.37
C SER A 9 3.04 -11.93 9.54
N ILE A 10 1.71 -11.82 9.64
CA ILE A 10 0.98 -10.72 9.03
C ILE A 10 1.37 -9.42 9.74
N SER A 11 1.85 -8.44 8.97
CA SER A 11 2.23 -7.11 9.42
C SER A 11 1.19 -6.04 9.06
N GLY A 12 0.34 -6.33 8.07
CA GLY A 12 -0.67 -5.43 7.54
C GLY A 12 -1.54 -6.10 6.50
N GLY A 13 -2.39 -5.30 5.87
CA GLY A 13 -3.21 -5.73 4.75
C GLY A 13 -3.45 -4.60 3.76
N GLU A 14 -3.68 -4.94 2.52
CA GLU A 14 -4.09 -4.01 1.47
C GLU A 14 -5.56 -4.24 1.11
N ALA A 15 -6.35 -3.17 1.12
CA ALA A 15 -7.76 -3.21 0.74
C ALA A 15 -7.89 -3.08 -0.77
N LEU A 16 -8.20 -4.19 -1.42
CA LEU A 16 -8.30 -4.29 -2.87
C LEU A 16 -9.74 -4.21 -3.32
N ILE A 17 -10.09 -3.18 -4.07
CA ILE A 17 -11.43 -3.03 -4.65
C ILE A 17 -11.69 -4.11 -5.69
N ARG A 18 -12.93 -4.63 -5.72
CA ARG A 18 -13.41 -5.58 -6.73
C ARG A 18 -14.84 -5.22 -7.11
N TRP A 19 -15.06 -4.94 -8.39
CA TRP A 19 -16.40 -4.73 -8.89
C TRP A 19 -17.05 -6.09 -9.22
N ARG A 20 -18.27 -6.29 -8.72
CA ARG A 20 -19.06 -7.50 -9.04
C ARG A 20 -20.23 -7.10 -9.94
N ASP A 21 -20.30 -7.75 -11.10
CA ASP A 21 -21.38 -7.61 -12.06
C ASP A 21 -21.84 -8.99 -12.52
N ASP A 22 -23.10 -9.32 -12.30
CA ASP A 22 -23.76 -10.61 -12.65
C ASP A 22 -22.90 -11.85 -12.31
N GLY A 23 -22.25 -11.84 -11.14
CA GLY A 23 -21.40 -12.93 -10.66
C GLY A 23 -19.97 -12.93 -11.22
N ARG A 24 -19.64 -12.05 -12.15
CA ARG A 24 -18.27 -11.80 -12.60
C ARG A 24 -17.58 -10.81 -11.67
N ILE A 25 -16.31 -11.06 -11.37
CA ILE A 25 -15.43 -10.09 -10.72
C ILE A 25 -14.68 -9.35 -11.81
N ILE A 26 -14.86 -8.02 -11.85
CA ILE A 26 -14.17 -7.13 -12.79
C ILE A 26 -13.00 -6.51 -12.04
N PRO A 27 -11.75 -6.72 -12.49
CA PRO A 27 -10.59 -6.14 -11.85
C PRO A 27 -10.49 -4.62 -12.11
N PRO A 28 -9.80 -3.85 -11.25
CA PRO A 28 -9.68 -2.39 -11.38
C PRO A 28 -9.17 -1.91 -12.75
N ASP A 29 -8.22 -2.61 -13.32
CA ASP A 29 -7.58 -2.28 -14.60
C ASP A 29 -8.57 -2.19 -15.77
N GLU A 30 -9.70 -2.93 -15.70
CA GLU A 30 -10.72 -2.93 -16.74
C GLU A 30 -11.64 -1.70 -16.68
N TYR A 31 -11.73 -0.98 -15.56
CA TYR A 31 -12.70 0.11 -15.44
C TYR A 31 -12.15 1.43 -14.91
N LEU A 32 -11.10 1.44 -14.09
CA LEU A 32 -10.62 2.68 -13.46
C LEU A 32 -10.21 3.73 -14.49
N ALA A 33 -9.52 3.34 -15.55
CA ALA A 33 -9.07 4.25 -16.61
C ALA A 33 -10.22 4.91 -17.40
N ALA A 34 -11.45 4.40 -17.28
CA ALA A 34 -12.63 4.94 -17.94
C ALA A 34 -13.44 5.90 -17.04
N LEU A 35 -13.08 6.02 -15.76
CA LEU A 35 -13.78 6.88 -14.81
C LEU A 35 -13.31 8.34 -14.94
N SER A 36 -14.23 9.28 -14.73
CA SER A 36 -13.88 10.69 -14.56
C SER A 36 -13.33 10.95 -13.14
N ASP A 37 -12.64 12.08 -12.94
CA ASP A 37 -12.12 12.47 -11.61
C ASP A 37 -13.25 12.54 -10.56
N GLU A 38 -14.45 12.98 -10.95
CA GLU A 38 -15.62 12.99 -10.05
C GLU A 38 -16.02 11.57 -9.63
N MET A 39 -16.03 10.61 -10.59
CA MET A 39 -16.35 9.21 -10.29
C MET A 39 -15.25 8.54 -9.46
N LEU A 40 -13.99 8.86 -9.70
CA LEU A 40 -12.85 8.39 -8.88
C LEU A 40 -12.96 8.92 -7.46
N TRP A 41 -13.36 10.18 -7.29
CA TRP A 41 -13.61 10.75 -5.96
C TRP A 41 -14.78 10.06 -5.24
N GLU A 42 -15.91 9.82 -5.91
CA GLU A 42 -17.03 9.06 -5.33
C GLU A 42 -16.63 7.64 -4.95
N LEU A 43 -15.82 6.99 -5.79
CA LEU A 43 -15.28 5.66 -5.52
C LEU A 43 -14.35 5.66 -4.30
N THR A 44 -13.51 6.69 -4.16
CA THR A 44 -12.65 6.91 -3.00
C THR A 44 -13.48 7.07 -1.72
N ILE A 45 -14.51 7.89 -1.74
CA ILE A 45 -15.44 8.07 -0.61
C ILE A 45 -16.08 6.73 -0.20
N TYR A 46 -16.62 6.01 -1.17
CA TYR A 46 -17.27 4.71 -0.94
C TYR A 46 -16.28 3.68 -0.37
N GLY A 47 -15.13 3.53 -1.02
CA GLY A 47 -14.09 2.56 -0.64
C GLY A 47 -13.52 2.84 0.75
N TYR A 48 -13.21 4.10 1.04
CA TYR A 48 -12.67 4.51 2.32
C TYR A 48 -13.64 4.22 3.48
N ARG A 49 -14.91 4.59 3.34
CA ARG A 49 -15.95 4.26 4.32
C ARG A 49 -16.11 2.75 4.51
N ARG A 50 -15.98 1.99 3.42
CA ARG A 50 -16.03 0.53 3.49
C ARG A 50 -14.87 -0.01 4.29
N VAL A 51 -13.65 0.47 4.07
CA VAL A 51 -12.45 0.04 4.82
C VAL A 51 -12.61 0.34 6.32
N LEU A 52 -13.03 1.55 6.68
CA LEU A 52 -13.25 1.90 8.09
C LEU A 52 -14.28 0.98 8.77
N ARG A 53 -15.38 0.69 8.07
CA ARG A 53 -16.38 -0.24 8.55
C ARG A 53 -15.81 -1.63 8.79
N GLU A 54 -15.06 -2.17 7.81
CA GLU A 54 -14.47 -3.51 7.93
C GLU A 54 -13.44 -3.59 9.07
N ILE A 55 -12.67 -2.52 9.30
CA ILE A 55 -11.74 -2.45 10.44
C ILE A 55 -12.50 -2.60 11.76
N VAL A 56 -13.60 -1.88 11.92
CA VAL A 56 -14.38 -1.88 13.18
C VAL A 56 -15.17 -3.18 13.34
N GLU A 57 -15.92 -3.60 12.31
CA GLU A 57 -16.78 -4.80 12.38
C GLU A 57 -15.99 -6.10 12.59
N HIS A 58 -14.75 -6.17 12.11
CA HIS A 58 -13.88 -7.34 12.21
C HIS A 58 -12.73 -7.18 13.20
N GLU A 59 -12.73 -6.10 13.99
CA GLU A 59 -11.71 -5.83 15.02
C GLU A 59 -10.27 -5.99 14.49
N LEU A 60 -10.00 -5.41 13.31
CA LEU A 60 -8.68 -5.48 12.71
C LEU A 60 -7.69 -4.66 13.54
N ILE A 61 -6.54 -5.26 13.86
CA ILE A 61 -5.52 -4.63 14.72
C ILE A 61 -4.26 -4.21 13.96
N VAL A 62 -4.14 -4.62 12.69
CA VAL A 62 -3.00 -4.28 11.83
C VAL A 62 -3.29 -3.04 10.99
N THR A 63 -2.25 -2.45 10.42
CA THR A 63 -2.39 -1.34 9.46
C THR A 63 -3.06 -1.84 8.17
N ILE A 64 -4.05 -1.10 7.69
CA ILE A 64 -4.75 -1.38 6.43
C ILE A 64 -4.40 -0.29 5.42
N SER A 65 -3.85 -0.71 4.30
CA SER A 65 -3.55 0.15 3.17
C SER A 65 -4.76 0.37 2.29
N PHE A 66 -4.91 1.59 1.82
CA PHE A 66 -5.98 2.04 0.92
C PHE A 66 -5.41 2.86 -0.22
N ASN A 67 -5.64 2.41 -1.45
CA ASN A 67 -5.17 3.06 -2.67
C ASN A 67 -5.91 4.37 -2.93
N ILE A 68 -5.17 5.46 -3.17
CA ILE A 68 -5.68 6.79 -3.48
C ILE A 68 -5.26 7.18 -4.89
N ASP A 69 -6.26 7.47 -5.73
CA ASP A 69 -6.00 8.08 -7.02
C ASP A 69 -5.48 9.52 -6.86
N PRO A 70 -4.47 9.96 -7.63
CA PRO A 70 -3.92 11.32 -7.54
C PRO A 70 -4.97 12.43 -7.69
N SER A 71 -6.00 12.25 -8.53
CA SER A 71 -7.08 13.23 -8.68
C SER A 71 -7.94 13.36 -7.42
N SER A 72 -8.14 12.25 -6.70
CA SER A 72 -8.83 12.25 -5.41
C SER A 72 -8.01 12.93 -4.32
N LEU A 73 -6.69 12.72 -4.31
CA LEU A 73 -5.77 13.35 -3.35
C LEU A 73 -5.80 14.88 -3.46
N THR A 74 -5.99 15.41 -4.67
CA THR A 74 -6.03 16.87 -4.93
C THR A 74 -7.39 17.51 -4.71
N GLN A 75 -8.43 16.75 -4.33
CA GLN A 75 -9.75 17.32 -3.99
C GLN A 75 -9.65 18.23 -2.76
N PRO A 76 -10.24 19.44 -2.81
CA PRO A 76 -10.14 20.40 -1.71
C PRO A 76 -10.60 19.87 -0.36
N ASP A 77 -11.58 18.96 -0.37
CA ASP A 77 -12.18 18.40 0.85
C ASP A 77 -11.56 17.07 1.29
N PHE A 78 -10.52 16.59 0.58
CA PHE A 78 -9.95 15.25 0.82
C PHE A 78 -9.50 15.05 2.28
N LEU A 79 -8.65 15.94 2.80
CA LEU A 79 -8.12 15.82 4.15
C LEU A 79 -9.21 15.92 5.22
N ASP A 80 -10.13 16.86 5.07
CA ASP A 80 -11.27 17.01 5.98
C ASP A 80 -12.20 15.80 5.94
N PHE A 81 -12.38 15.22 4.76
CA PHE A 81 -13.17 14.01 4.57
C PHE A 81 -12.55 12.82 5.30
N ILE A 82 -11.28 12.46 5.03
CA ILE A 82 -10.66 11.28 5.66
C ILE A 82 -10.59 11.45 7.19
N ARG A 83 -10.24 12.62 7.69
CA ARG A 83 -10.21 12.92 9.12
C ARG A 83 -11.58 12.75 9.77
N ARG A 84 -12.62 13.34 9.18
CA ARG A 84 -14.00 13.26 9.70
C ARG A 84 -14.50 11.83 9.73
N GLU A 85 -14.37 11.09 8.64
CA GLU A 85 -14.86 9.70 8.57
C GLU A 85 -14.10 8.81 9.56
N THR A 86 -12.78 8.91 9.63
CA THR A 86 -11.97 8.13 10.58
C THR A 86 -12.38 8.37 12.03
N ASN A 87 -12.61 9.64 12.40
CA ASN A 87 -13.10 10.01 13.73
C ASN A 87 -14.52 9.47 14.00
N LEU A 88 -15.41 9.52 13.02
CA LEU A 88 -16.78 9.02 13.16
C LEU A 88 -16.83 7.51 13.42
N TRP A 89 -15.92 6.74 12.82
CA TRP A 89 -15.81 5.31 13.02
C TRP A 89 -14.98 4.95 14.26
N GLY A 90 -14.30 5.91 14.89
CA GLY A 90 -13.43 5.68 16.05
C GLY A 90 -12.17 4.87 15.72
N VAL A 91 -11.72 4.89 14.46
CA VAL A 91 -10.50 4.22 14.00
C VAL A 91 -9.29 5.11 14.33
N ASP A 92 -8.18 4.50 14.75
CA ASP A 92 -6.92 5.21 14.90
C ASP A 92 -6.36 5.58 13.50
N PRO A 93 -6.11 6.87 13.19
CA PRO A 93 -5.49 7.26 11.91
C PRO A 93 -4.20 6.50 11.60
N GLY A 94 -3.40 6.14 12.61
CA GLY A 94 -2.18 5.34 12.46
C GLY A 94 -2.41 3.91 11.99
N GLN A 95 -3.66 3.45 11.97
CA GLN A 95 -4.07 2.16 11.41
C GLN A 95 -4.37 2.25 9.91
N ILE A 96 -4.43 3.46 9.34
CA ILE A 96 -4.68 3.70 7.92
C ILE A 96 -3.38 4.09 7.22
N MET A 97 -3.03 3.35 6.18
CA MET A 97 -1.96 3.65 5.25
C MET A 97 -2.57 4.10 3.91
N LEU A 98 -2.30 5.31 3.48
CA LEU A 98 -2.72 5.80 2.17
C LEU A 98 -1.64 5.46 1.15
N GLU A 99 -1.98 4.63 0.17
CA GLU A 99 -1.08 4.24 -0.92
C GLU A 99 -1.27 5.18 -2.11
N ILE A 100 -0.19 5.78 -2.55
CA ILE A 100 -0.15 6.73 -3.66
C ILE A 100 0.87 6.24 -4.68
N THR A 101 0.47 6.17 -5.95
CA THR A 101 1.37 5.75 -7.02
C THR A 101 2.39 6.82 -7.37
N GLU A 102 3.55 6.40 -7.87
CA GLU A 102 4.56 7.29 -8.41
C GLU A 102 4.07 7.92 -9.71
N SER A 103 3.36 9.06 -9.64
CA SER A 103 2.88 9.80 -10.81
C SER A 103 3.62 11.14 -10.98
N LYS A 104 3.62 11.67 -12.22
CA LYS A 104 4.23 12.99 -12.49
C LYS A 104 3.54 14.11 -11.72
N GLU A 105 2.23 13.96 -11.49
CA GLU A 105 1.39 14.90 -10.75
C GLU A 105 1.80 14.97 -9.27
N LEU A 106 2.15 13.83 -8.67
CA LEU A 106 2.63 13.76 -7.29
C LEU A 106 3.98 14.48 -7.11
N PHE A 107 4.74 14.63 -8.17
CA PHE A 107 6.06 15.24 -8.16
C PHE A 107 6.11 16.71 -8.56
N ASP A 108 4.98 17.35 -8.82
CA ASP A 108 4.89 18.83 -8.93
C ASP A 108 4.64 19.47 -7.55
N LEU A 109 5.50 19.52 -6.83
CA LEU A 109 6.24 19.07 -5.63
C LEU A 109 6.00 19.86 -4.37
N GLU A 110 5.80 21.14 -4.39
CA GLU A 110 5.64 21.92 -3.15
C GLU A 110 4.23 21.72 -2.55
N VAL A 111 3.22 21.61 -3.41
CA VAL A 111 1.83 21.46 -2.97
C VAL A 111 1.60 20.04 -2.45
N SER A 112 2.05 19.02 -3.19
CA SER A 112 1.91 17.62 -2.78
C SER A 112 2.66 17.33 -1.49
N LYS A 113 3.89 17.83 -1.34
CA LYS A 113 4.67 17.67 -0.10
C LYS A 113 3.98 18.26 1.11
N SER A 114 3.44 19.47 0.98
CA SER A 114 2.71 20.13 2.07
C SER A 114 1.47 19.33 2.45
N LEU A 115 0.69 18.86 1.49
CA LEU A 115 -0.50 18.05 1.74
C LEU A 115 -0.14 16.72 2.42
N LEU A 116 0.89 16.01 1.94
CA LEU A 116 1.34 14.76 2.57
C LEU A 116 1.85 14.99 4.01
N GLN A 117 2.50 16.11 4.27
CA GLN A 117 2.88 16.49 5.63
C GLN A 117 1.66 16.73 6.52
N GLU A 118 0.64 17.43 6.01
CA GLU A 118 -0.61 17.64 6.75
C GLU A 118 -1.34 16.33 7.05
N ILE A 119 -1.41 15.41 6.09
CA ILE A 119 -1.98 14.07 6.26
C ILE A 119 -1.26 13.33 7.40
N ARG A 120 0.09 13.34 7.41
CA ARG A 120 0.86 12.70 8.48
C ARG A 120 0.70 13.38 9.84
N LEU A 121 0.55 14.70 9.88
CA LEU A 121 0.26 15.43 11.11
C LEU A 121 -1.09 15.06 11.73
N GLN A 122 -2.05 14.57 10.91
CA GLN A 122 -3.31 13.99 11.38
C GLN A 122 -3.16 12.54 11.89
N GLY A 123 -1.97 11.96 11.79
CA GLY A 123 -1.66 10.60 12.25
C GLY A 123 -1.76 9.51 11.20
N PHE A 124 -2.20 9.82 9.98
CA PHE A 124 -2.23 8.85 8.87
C PHE A 124 -0.82 8.50 8.41
N LYS A 125 -0.69 7.32 7.82
CA LYS A 125 0.56 6.84 7.19
C LYS A 125 0.48 6.96 5.68
N ILE A 126 1.63 7.10 5.02
CA ILE A 126 1.74 7.25 3.57
C ILE A 126 2.69 6.19 3.02
N SER A 127 2.23 5.43 2.04
CA SER A 127 3.03 4.49 1.25
C SER A 127 3.17 4.99 -0.18
N LEU A 128 4.38 4.92 -0.72
CA LEU A 128 4.64 5.13 -2.14
C LEU A 128 4.57 3.79 -2.85
N ASP A 129 3.64 3.67 -3.79
CA ASP A 129 3.34 2.45 -4.53
C ASP A 129 4.01 2.41 -5.92
N ASP A 130 4.15 1.21 -6.49
CA ASP A 130 4.70 0.92 -7.83
C ASP A 130 6.11 1.51 -8.06
N PHE A 131 6.92 1.64 -6.99
CA PHE A 131 8.23 2.27 -7.11
C PHE A 131 9.19 1.42 -7.96
N GLY A 132 9.79 2.07 -8.96
CA GLY A 132 10.75 1.46 -9.88
C GLY A 132 10.15 0.93 -11.18
N SER A 133 8.84 1.04 -11.40
CA SER A 133 8.17 0.63 -12.65
C SER A 133 8.53 1.54 -13.83
N ASP A 134 8.79 2.82 -13.58
CA ASP A 134 9.13 3.85 -14.56
C ASP A 134 10.45 4.55 -14.21
N HIS A 135 10.75 5.68 -14.85
CA HIS A 135 11.95 6.50 -14.62
C HIS A 135 11.93 7.18 -13.23
N SER A 136 11.95 6.37 -12.18
CA SER A 136 11.89 6.80 -10.79
C SER A 136 13.04 7.72 -10.42
N ASN A 137 12.74 8.90 -9.90
CA ASN A 137 13.76 9.79 -9.36
C ASN A 137 14.04 9.47 -7.89
N MET A 138 14.95 8.54 -7.65
CA MET A 138 15.34 8.08 -6.29
C MET A 138 15.70 9.22 -5.33
N LEU A 139 16.18 10.37 -5.83
CA LEU A 139 16.54 11.51 -4.98
C LEU A 139 15.32 12.18 -4.35
N ARG A 140 14.14 12.06 -4.99
CA ARG A 140 12.90 12.66 -4.50
C ARG A 140 12.27 11.92 -3.32
N ILE A 141 12.50 10.61 -3.19
CA ILE A 141 12.03 9.83 -2.02
C ILE A 141 12.43 10.51 -0.70
N ARG A 142 13.66 11.03 -0.63
CA ARG A 142 14.17 11.70 0.59
C ARG A 142 13.38 12.96 0.97
N GLU A 143 12.69 13.58 0.01
CA GLU A 143 11.96 14.83 0.23
C GLU A 143 10.50 14.60 0.63
N LEU A 144 9.97 13.40 0.35
CA LEU A 144 8.61 13.03 0.65
C LEU A 144 8.48 12.46 2.08
N PRO A 145 7.43 12.81 2.80
CA PRO A 145 7.18 12.30 4.15
C PRO A 145 6.52 10.91 4.09
N LEU A 146 7.30 9.89 3.72
CA LEU A 146 6.83 8.51 3.54
C LEU A 146 7.00 7.67 4.81
N ASP A 147 6.09 6.74 5.02
CA ASP A 147 6.13 5.72 6.07
C ASP A 147 6.40 4.32 5.50
N GLU A 148 6.27 4.13 4.18
CA GLU A 148 6.48 2.87 3.49
C GLU A 148 6.81 3.11 2.00
N ILE A 149 7.59 2.21 1.39
CA ILE A 149 7.84 2.16 -0.05
C ILE A 149 7.54 0.73 -0.51
N LYS A 150 6.74 0.59 -1.58
CA LYS A 150 6.45 -0.69 -2.23
C LYS A 150 7.24 -0.79 -3.53
N ILE A 151 7.98 -1.87 -3.70
CA ILE A 151 8.71 -2.15 -4.95
C ILE A 151 7.79 -2.94 -5.86
N ASP A 152 7.60 -2.44 -7.07
CA ASP A 152 6.73 -3.03 -8.06
C ASP A 152 7.08 -4.50 -8.37
N ARG A 153 6.04 -5.29 -8.61
CA ARG A 153 6.16 -6.73 -8.90
C ARG A 153 7.01 -7.04 -10.13
N SER A 154 7.10 -6.12 -11.11
CA SER A 154 7.91 -6.33 -12.32
C SER A 154 9.40 -6.41 -11.99
N LEU A 155 9.83 -5.75 -10.93
CA LEU A 155 11.20 -5.84 -10.40
C LEU A 155 11.33 -7.05 -9.46
N CYS A 156 10.50 -7.11 -8.43
CA CYS A 156 10.61 -8.14 -7.39
C CYS A 156 10.42 -9.57 -7.95
N GLY A 157 9.45 -9.77 -8.86
CA GLY A 157 9.19 -11.07 -9.46
C GLY A 157 10.29 -11.56 -10.41
N ASN A 158 11.20 -10.68 -10.83
CA ASN A 158 12.27 -10.99 -11.76
C ASN A 158 13.67 -11.02 -11.12
N VAL A 159 13.80 -10.83 -9.81
CA VAL A 159 15.10 -10.74 -9.12
C VAL A 159 16.01 -11.98 -9.27
N ILE A 160 15.44 -13.12 -9.65
CA ILE A 160 16.18 -14.37 -9.88
C ILE A 160 16.69 -14.47 -11.32
N ASN A 161 15.93 -13.98 -12.29
CA ASN A 161 16.17 -14.24 -13.71
C ASN A 161 16.70 -13.01 -14.47
N ASP A 162 16.72 -11.84 -13.83
CA ASP A 162 17.11 -10.56 -14.42
C ASP A 162 18.06 -9.82 -13.48
N ASP A 163 19.33 -9.71 -13.89
CA ASP A 163 20.36 -9.04 -13.11
C ASP A 163 20.09 -7.54 -12.91
N ASP A 164 19.47 -6.87 -13.89
CA ASP A 164 19.11 -5.45 -13.79
C ASP A 164 17.98 -5.28 -12.77
N ALA A 165 16.93 -6.11 -12.82
CA ALA A 165 15.86 -6.11 -11.84
C ALA A 165 16.40 -6.38 -10.42
N ARG A 166 17.35 -7.31 -10.28
CA ARG A 166 18.02 -7.61 -9.02
C ARG A 166 18.80 -6.41 -8.49
N GLN A 167 19.59 -5.74 -9.32
CA GLN A 167 20.40 -4.57 -8.92
C GLN A 167 19.52 -3.36 -8.55
N ILE A 168 18.44 -3.12 -9.30
CA ILE A 168 17.49 -2.05 -9.01
C ILE A 168 16.79 -2.32 -7.69
N SER A 169 16.24 -3.53 -7.49
CA SER A 169 15.59 -3.92 -6.23
C SER A 169 16.53 -3.76 -5.03
N GLN A 170 17.77 -4.24 -5.14
CA GLN A 170 18.77 -4.09 -4.09
C GLN A 170 19.07 -2.62 -3.78
N THR A 171 19.12 -1.76 -4.81
CA THR A 171 19.38 -0.33 -4.64
C THR A 171 18.22 0.36 -3.91
N VAL A 172 16.96 0.05 -4.28
CA VAL A 172 15.77 0.59 -3.63
C VAL A 172 15.68 0.15 -2.18
N ILE A 173 15.88 -1.15 -1.90
CA ILE A 173 15.88 -1.69 -0.54
C ILE A 173 16.95 -1.01 0.32
N SER A 174 18.17 -0.87 -0.21
CA SER A 174 19.28 -0.21 0.49
C SER A 174 18.99 1.25 0.79
N LEU A 175 18.36 1.97 -0.15
CA LEU A 175 17.94 3.35 0.04
C LEU A 175 16.86 3.47 1.11
N ALA A 176 15.83 2.64 1.05
CA ALA A 176 14.75 2.61 2.04
C ALA A 176 15.29 2.34 3.45
N ASN A 177 16.17 1.34 3.58
CA ASN A 177 16.83 1.00 4.85
C ASN A 177 17.69 2.17 5.37
N ALA A 178 18.45 2.84 4.49
CA ALA A 178 19.25 4.01 4.87
C ALA A 178 18.41 5.21 5.35
N LEU A 179 17.18 5.33 4.84
CA LEU A 179 16.22 6.35 5.25
C LEU A 179 15.35 5.91 6.45
N ASN A 180 15.50 4.68 6.93
CA ASN A 180 14.64 4.03 7.93
C ASN A 180 13.17 4.01 7.51
N ILE A 181 12.88 3.80 6.24
CA ILE A 181 11.55 3.64 5.68
C ILE A 181 11.33 2.14 5.39
N PRO A 182 10.30 1.50 5.94
CA PRO A 182 9.92 0.13 5.60
C PRO A 182 9.78 -0.07 4.09
N CYS A 183 10.37 -1.16 3.57
CA CYS A 183 10.29 -1.53 2.17
C CYS A 183 9.48 -2.81 2.03
N ILE A 184 8.48 -2.80 1.14
CA ILE A 184 7.62 -3.93 0.82
C ILE A 184 7.93 -4.41 -0.60
N ALA A 185 8.28 -5.67 -0.75
CA ALA A 185 8.42 -6.30 -2.05
C ALA A 185 7.08 -6.88 -2.50
N GLU A 186 6.66 -6.56 -3.72
CA GLU A 186 5.43 -7.07 -4.31
C GLU A 186 5.67 -8.26 -5.25
N GLY A 187 4.62 -9.06 -5.46
CA GLY A 187 4.65 -10.14 -6.44
C GLY A 187 5.58 -11.28 -6.07
N ILE A 188 5.71 -11.61 -4.78
CA ILE A 188 6.46 -12.80 -4.34
C ILE A 188 5.62 -14.04 -4.66
N GLU A 189 6.02 -14.79 -5.70
CA GLU A 189 5.27 -15.94 -6.21
C GLU A 189 5.89 -17.30 -5.86
N ASP A 190 7.16 -17.33 -5.43
CA ASP A 190 7.88 -18.55 -5.07
C ASP A 190 8.86 -18.32 -3.91
N GLU A 191 9.43 -19.43 -3.39
CA GLU A 191 10.40 -19.42 -2.28
C GLU A 191 11.75 -18.84 -2.70
N ASP A 192 12.20 -19.07 -3.93
CA ASP A 192 13.50 -18.60 -4.42
C ASP A 192 13.51 -17.06 -4.49
N THR A 193 12.43 -16.46 -4.98
CA THR A 193 12.21 -15.00 -4.97
C THR A 193 12.17 -14.46 -3.54
N LEU A 194 11.48 -15.14 -2.63
CA LEU A 194 11.40 -14.75 -1.22
C LEU A 194 12.78 -14.77 -0.56
N ASP A 195 13.57 -15.81 -0.78
CA ASP A 195 14.91 -15.95 -0.19
C ASP A 195 15.87 -14.89 -0.76
N ALA A 196 15.83 -14.61 -2.07
CA ALA A 196 16.63 -13.55 -2.67
C ALA A 196 16.31 -12.17 -2.06
N LEU A 197 15.01 -11.84 -1.84
CA LEU A 197 14.61 -10.58 -1.23
C LEU A 197 15.03 -10.47 0.24
N ARG A 198 15.02 -11.58 0.98
CA ARG A 198 15.57 -11.66 2.34
C ARG A 198 17.08 -11.42 2.38
N GLU A 199 17.84 -12.02 1.44
CA GLU A 199 19.28 -11.79 1.31
C GLU A 199 19.59 -10.32 1.00
N MET A 200 18.68 -9.60 0.33
CA MET A 200 18.78 -8.16 0.09
C MET A 200 18.40 -7.31 1.30
N ASP A 201 18.03 -7.91 2.44
CA ASP A 201 17.54 -7.23 3.65
C ASP A 201 16.21 -6.49 3.44
N CYS A 202 15.32 -7.04 2.60
CA CYS A 202 13.93 -6.59 2.47
C CYS A 202 13.14 -7.04 3.69
N GLY A 203 12.51 -6.10 4.40
CA GLY A 203 11.82 -6.39 5.65
C GLY A 203 10.44 -6.99 5.47
N TYR A 204 9.72 -6.56 4.44
CA TYR A 204 8.31 -6.91 4.25
C TYR A 204 8.00 -7.30 2.82
N GLY A 205 6.88 -7.98 2.62
CA GLY A 205 6.46 -8.36 1.28
C GLY A 205 5.01 -8.83 1.18
N GLN A 206 4.53 -8.89 -0.05
CA GLN A 206 3.25 -9.48 -0.41
C GLN A 206 3.35 -10.23 -1.73
N GLY A 207 2.50 -11.22 -1.91
CA GLY A 207 2.46 -12.05 -3.11
C GLY A 207 1.79 -13.39 -2.86
N PHE A 208 1.48 -14.09 -3.94
CA PHE A 208 0.67 -15.32 -3.88
C PHE A 208 1.36 -16.46 -3.11
N HIS A 209 2.68 -16.47 -3.09
CA HIS A 209 3.43 -17.43 -2.29
C HIS A 209 3.24 -17.25 -0.78
N LEU A 210 3.12 -16.00 -0.32
CA LEU A 210 2.91 -15.66 1.09
C LEU A 210 1.45 -15.76 1.51
N GLY A 211 0.53 -15.34 0.63
CA GLY A 211 -0.90 -15.41 0.88
C GLY A 211 -1.72 -14.79 -0.25
N LEU A 212 -2.78 -15.48 -0.63
CA LEU A 212 -3.73 -14.98 -1.62
C LEU A 212 -4.59 -13.85 -1.06
N PRO A 213 -5.10 -12.94 -1.93
CA PRO A 213 -6.17 -12.04 -1.54
C PRO A 213 -7.38 -12.82 -1.02
N VAL A 214 -7.87 -12.43 0.14
CA VAL A 214 -8.98 -13.10 0.83
C VAL A 214 -10.04 -12.04 1.22
N ASN A 215 -11.24 -12.51 1.57
CA ASN A 215 -12.23 -11.60 2.15
C ASN A 215 -11.82 -11.20 3.58
N VAL A 216 -12.47 -10.17 4.12
CA VAL A 216 -12.10 -9.59 5.41
C VAL A 216 -12.27 -10.56 6.56
N GLU A 217 -13.29 -11.44 6.54
CA GLU A 217 -13.52 -12.44 7.59
C GLU A 217 -12.35 -13.44 7.67
N GLN A 218 -11.87 -13.89 6.52
CA GLN A 218 -10.71 -14.78 6.43
C GLN A 218 -9.43 -14.06 6.87
N PHE A 219 -9.26 -12.78 6.48
CA PHE A 219 -8.12 -11.97 6.89
C PHE A 219 -8.11 -11.78 8.42
N ALA A 220 -9.23 -11.42 9.02
CA ALA A 220 -9.38 -11.28 10.47
C ALA A 220 -9.02 -12.57 11.22
N CYS A 221 -9.47 -13.73 10.72
CA CYS A 221 -9.08 -15.02 11.29
C CYS A 221 -7.58 -15.33 11.15
N GLN A 222 -6.93 -14.87 10.08
CA GLN A 222 -5.50 -15.08 9.87
C GLN A 222 -4.66 -14.22 10.81
N GLN A 223 -5.02 -12.94 11.03
CA GLN A 223 -4.30 -12.08 11.97
C GLN A 223 -4.40 -12.59 13.41
N ALA A 224 -5.57 -13.10 13.83
CA ALA A 224 -5.81 -13.60 15.19
C ALA A 224 -4.99 -14.85 15.53
N LYS A 225 -4.70 -15.71 14.56
CA LYS A 225 -3.97 -16.98 14.76
C LYS A 225 -2.49 -16.81 15.06
N LYS A 226 -1.92 -15.61 14.86
CA LYS A 226 -0.47 -15.34 14.98
C LYS A 226 -0.09 -14.33 16.06
N THR A 227 -1.04 -13.88 16.88
CA THR A 227 -0.71 -13.18 18.12
C THR A 227 -0.23 -14.25 19.10
N PRO A 228 1.06 -14.27 19.52
CA PRO A 228 1.47 -15.17 20.59
C PRO A 228 0.63 -14.81 21.82
N THR A 229 -0.14 -15.73 22.32
CA THR A 229 -0.63 -15.66 23.71
C THR A 229 0.62 -15.70 24.60
N ASP A 230 0.90 -14.59 25.30
CA ASP A 230 1.86 -14.53 26.39
C ASP A 230 1.65 -15.67 27.41
#